data_a9aa16325ab0d05d0f07c78f3c09f0cf
#
_entry.id   a9aa16325ab0d05d0f07c78f3c09f0cf
#
_cell.length_a   1.000
_cell.length_b   1.000
_cell.length_c   1.000
_cell.angle_alpha   90.00
_cell.angle_beta   90.00
_cell.angle_gamma   90.00
#
_symmetry.space_group_name_H-M   'P 1'
#
loop_
_entity.id
_entity.type
_entity.pdbx_description
1 polymer ?
#
loop_
_entity_poly.entity_id
_entity_poly.type
_entity_poly.pdbx_seq_one_letter_code
_entity_poly.pdbx_strand_id
1 'polypeptide(L)'
;MPKKKWKKLYEQSVQFVCPYCLGTFPMTEASKDHEPPKSRQTELGPSKLVLCCKHCNHEKGALTAEQYAEWKALREQLRALDRVRNGVQK
;
A
#
# COMPACT_ATOMS: atom_id res chain seq x y z
N MET A 1 7.38 31.79 -10.06
CA MET A 1 6.91 30.99 -8.91
C MET A 1 8.03 30.13 -8.36
N PRO A 2 8.09 29.94 -7.02
CA PRO A 2 9.08 29.03 -6.44
C PRO A 2 8.84 27.59 -6.91
N LYS A 3 9.91 26.87 -7.18
CA LYS A 3 9.83 25.49 -7.65
C LYS A 3 9.04 24.57 -6.71
N LYS A 4 9.16 24.81 -5.39
CA LYS A 4 8.44 24.02 -4.39
C LYS A 4 6.91 24.15 -4.52
N LYS A 5 6.43 25.34 -4.87
CA LYS A 5 5.00 25.59 -5.03
C LYS A 5 4.45 24.88 -6.26
N TRP A 6 5.20 24.88 -7.36
CA TRP A 6 4.83 24.15 -8.57
C TRP A 6 4.75 22.65 -8.33
N LYS A 7 5.76 22.10 -7.66
CA LYS A 7 5.79 20.67 -7.34
C LYS A 7 4.58 20.27 -6.50
N LYS A 8 4.23 21.07 -5.50
CA LYS A 8 3.10 20.79 -4.64
C LYS A 8 1.78 20.83 -5.41
N LEU A 9 1.60 21.83 -6.28
CA LEU A 9 0.41 21.94 -7.12
C LEU A 9 0.31 20.74 -8.06
N TYR A 10 1.42 20.34 -8.68
CA TYR A 10 1.47 19.17 -9.54
C TYR A 10 1.06 17.91 -8.79
N GLU A 11 1.64 17.70 -7.62
CA GLU A 11 1.36 16.52 -6.80
C GLU A 11 -0.10 16.46 -6.37
N GLN A 12 -0.74 17.59 -6.14
CA GLN A 12 -2.15 17.65 -5.78
C GLN A 12 -3.07 17.36 -6.96
N SER A 13 -2.68 17.76 -8.16
CA SER A 13 -3.53 17.64 -9.36
C SER A 13 -3.37 16.31 -10.08
N VAL A 14 -2.23 15.60 -9.89
CA VAL A 14 -1.98 14.32 -10.53
C VAL A 14 -2.31 13.20 -9.56
N GLN A 15 -3.01 12.19 -10.06
CA GLN A 15 -3.43 11.04 -9.26
C GLN A 15 -2.75 9.76 -9.76
N PHE A 16 -2.69 8.77 -8.89
CA PHE A 16 -2.19 7.44 -9.24
C PHE A 16 -3.08 6.38 -8.59
N VAL A 17 -3.01 5.16 -9.11
CA VAL A 17 -3.71 4.00 -8.54
C VAL A 17 -2.71 3.16 -7.76
N CYS A 18 -3.00 2.91 -6.48
CA CYS A 18 -2.16 2.06 -5.65
C CYS A 18 -2.35 0.60 -6.08
N PRO A 19 -1.26 -0.12 -6.44
CA PRO A 19 -1.38 -1.51 -6.88
C PRO A 19 -1.78 -2.48 -5.76
N TYR A 20 -1.65 -2.06 -4.51
CA TYR A 20 -1.96 -2.93 -3.37
C TYR A 20 -3.42 -2.83 -2.91
N CYS A 21 -3.99 -1.64 -2.87
CA CYS A 21 -5.37 -1.46 -2.43
C CYS A 21 -6.31 -1.04 -3.55
N LEU A 22 -5.77 -0.73 -4.73
CA LEU A 22 -6.50 -0.31 -5.92
C LEU A 22 -7.25 1.01 -5.76
N GLY A 23 -6.96 1.75 -4.69
CA GLY A 23 -7.51 3.09 -4.49
C GLY A 23 -6.79 4.12 -5.35
N THR A 24 -7.49 5.19 -5.66
CA THR A 24 -6.92 6.33 -6.40
C THR A 24 -6.56 7.44 -5.42
N PHE A 25 -5.33 7.93 -5.52
CA PHE A 25 -4.79 8.90 -4.57
C PHE A 25 -4.05 10.01 -5.32
N PRO A 26 -4.00 11.22 -4.73
CA PRO A 26 -3.13 12.26 -5.28
C PRO A 26 -1.65 11.90 -5.03
N MET A 27 -0.76 12.48 -5.83
CA MET A 27 0.68 12.18 -5.71
C MET A 27 1.25 12.61 -4.35
N THR A 28 0.57 13.47 -3.60
CA THR A 28 0.96 13.80 -2.23
C THR A 28 0.89 12.60 -1.29
N GLU A 29 0.08 11.59 -1.62
CA GLU A 29 -0.05 10.35 -0.86
C GLU A 29 0.82 9.22 -1.44
N ALA A 30 1.65 9.54 -2.44
CA ALA A 30 2.52 8.55 -3.06
C ALA A 30 3.70 8.19 -2.15
N SER A 31 4.06 6.93 -2.16
CA SER A 31 5.23 6.41 -1.49
C SER A 31 5.91 5.39 -2.39
N LYS A 32 7.20 5.19 -2.21
CA LYS A 32 7.96 4.20 -2.98
C LYS A 32 8.27 3.01 -2.09
N ASP A 33 7.85 1.85 -2.53
CA ASP A 33 8.09 0.61 -1.83
C ASP A 33 9.13 -0.22 -2.56
N HIS A 34 10.00 -0.90 -1.82
CA HIS A 34 10.98 -1.82 -2.39
C HIS A 34 10.37 -3.22 -2.45
N GLU A 35 10.21 -3.76 -3.66
CA GLU A 35 9.65 -5.09 -3.87
C GLU A 35 10.66 -5.99 -4.58
N PRO A 36 11.20 -7.03 -3.94
CA PRO A 36 10.99 -7.40 -2.53
C PRO A 36 11.65 -6.42 -1.55
N PRO A 37 11.28 -6.46 -0.25
CA PRO A 37 11.87 -5.56 0.74
C PRO A 37 13.40 -5.64 0.78
N LYS A 38 14.04 -4.52 1.13
CA LYS A 38 15.51 -4.46 1.20
C LYS A 38 16.09 -5.53 2.11
N SER A 39 15.42 -5.83 3.21
CA SER A 39 15.87 -6.85 4.17
C SER A 39 15.86 -8.26 3.59
N ARG A 40 15.21 -8.48 2.44
CA ARG A 40 15.08 -9.78 1.83
C ARG A 40 15.79 -9.91 0.48
N GLN A 41 16.59 -8.92 0.11
CA GLN A 41 17.29 -8.91 -1.17
C GLN A 41 18.27 -10.07 -1.31
N THR A 42 18.88 -10.54 -0.21
CA THR A 42 19.79 -11.67 -0.24
C THR A 42 19.10 -12.98 -0.61
N GLU A 43 17.82 -13.12 -0.27
CA GLU A 43 17.03 -14.31 -0.57
C GLU A 43 16.31 -14.21 -1.91
N LEU A 44 15.78 -13.03 -2.20
CA LEU A 44 14.82 -12.85 -3.29
C LEU A 44 15.36 -12.03 -4.46
N GLY A 45 16.59 -11.54 -4.35
CA GLY A 45 17.23 -10.76 -5.40
C GLY A 45 16.98 -9.26 -5.29
N PRO A 46 17.43 -8.49 -6.31
CA PRO A 46 17.33 -7.03 -6.26
C PRO A 46 15.90 -6.54 -6.26
N SER A 47 15.67 -5.44 -5.54
CA SER A 47 14.35 -4.82 -5.42
C SER A 47 14.06 -3.89 -6.59
N LYS A 48 12.79 -3.80 -6.95
CA LYS A 48 12.25 -2.76 -7.82
C LYS A 48 11.47 -1.78 -6.97
N LEU A 49 11.42 -0.51 -7.40
CA LEU A 49 10.61 0.50 -6.72
C LEU A 49 9.18 0.43 -7.25
N VAL A 50 8.22 0.35 -6.34
CA VAL A 50 6.80 0.30 -6.65
C VAL A 50 6.13 1.52 -6.05
N LEU A 51 5.40 2.28 -6.87
CA LEU A 51 4.64 3.44 -6.41
C LEU A 51 3.34 2.95 -5.78
N CYS A 52 3.13 3.30 -4.52
CA CYS A 52 1.95 2.89 -3.76
C CYS A 52 1.51 4.01 -2.81
N CYS A 53 0.36 3.87 -2.17
CA CYS A 53 -0.07 4.85 -1.20
C CYS A 53 0.71 4.67 0.12
N LYS A 54 0.84 5.76 0.87
CA LYS A 54 1.58 5.75 2.14
C LYS A 54 1.04 4.74 3.13
N HIS A 55 -0.28 4.59 3.17
CA HIS A 55 -0.93 3.64 4.07
C HIS A 55 -0.49 2.20 3.77
N CYS A 56 -0.57 1.79 2.52
CA CYS A 56 -0.17 0.43 2.12
C CYS A 56 1.31 0.20 2.32
N ASN A 57 2.15 1.20 2.02
CA ASN A 57 3.58 1.08 2.23
C ASN A 57 3.91 0.84 3.71
N HIS A 58 3.28 1.62 4.58
CA HIS A 58 3.47 1.47 6.03
C HIS A 58 2.95 0.12 6.53
N GLU A 59 1.75 -0.25 6.11
CA GLU A 59 1.11 -1.50 6.54
C GLU A 59 1.87 -2.73 6.04
N LYS A 60 2.34 -2.67 4.79
CA LYS A 60 3.10 -3.78 4.20
C LYS A 60 4.43 -4.02 4.93
N GLY A 61 5.12 -2.95 5.32
CA GLY A 61 6.40 -3.04 6.04
C GLY A 61 7.40 -3.93 5.31
N ALA A 62 7.91 -4.97 5.97
CA ALA A 62 8.91 -5.88 5.42
C ALA A 62 8.32 -7.10 4.71
N LEU A 63 7.02 -7.13 4.48
CA LEU A 63 6.37 -8.22 3.73
C LEU A 63 6.62 -8.03 2.24
N THR A 64 6.68 -9.15 1.50
CA THR A 64 6.64 -9.08 0.04
C THR A 64 5.22 -8.72 -0.40
N ALA A 65 5.06 -8.31 -1.68
CA ALA A 65 3.72 -8.02 -2.23
C ALA A 65 2.79 -9.21 -2.08
N GLU A 66 3.31 -10.42 -2.34
CA GLU A 66 2.54 -11.65 -2.21
C GLU A 66 2.13 -11.91 -0.76
N GLN A 67 3.05 -11.78 0.17
CA GLN A 67 2.77 -11.95 1.60
C GLN A 67 1.76 -10.92 2.09
N TYR A 68 1.88 -9.69 1.62
CA TYR A 68 0.94 -8.64 1.99
C TYR A 68 -0.47 -8.95 1.48
N ALA A 69 -0.58 -9.44 0.25
CA ALA A 69 -1.88 -9.84 -0.31
C ALA A 69 -2.51 -10.97 0.51
N GLU A 70 -1.73 -11.96 0.91
CA GLU A 70 -2.20 -13.05 1.76
C GLU A 70 -2.65 -12.54 3.13
N TRP A 71 -1.87 -11.65 3.72
CA TRP A 71 -2.20 -11.08 5.02
C TRP A 71 -3.51 -10.28 4.97
N LYS A 72 -3.72 -9.51 3.91
CA LYS A 72 -4.96 -8.75 3.72
C LYS A 72 -6.16 -9.69 3.55
N ALA A 73 -5.99 -10.76 2.80
CA ALA A 73 -7.05 -11.75 2.60
C ALA A 73 -7.44 -12.43 3.92
N LEU A 74 -6.45 -12.82 4.73
CA LEU A 74 -6.69 -13.40 6.04
C LEU A 74 -7.40 -12.42 6.97
N ARG A 75 -6.97 -11.16 6.96
CA ARG A 75 -7.59 -10.12 7.78
C ARG A 75 -9.05 -9.93 7.40
N GLU A 76 -9.37 -9.94 6.10
CA GLU A 76 -10.75 -9.83 5.64
C GLU A 76 -11.59 -11.03 6.07
N GLN A 77 -11.02 -12.23 6.01
CA GLN A 77 -11.73 -13.43 6.47
C GLN A 77 -12.05 -13.37 7.96
N LEU A 78 -11.11 -12.90 8.76
CA LEU A 78 -11.31 -12.73 10.20
C LEU A 78 -12.40 -11.70 10.49
N ARG A 79 -12.41 -10.60 9.76
CA ARG A 79 -13.45 -9.57 9.89
C ARG A 79 -14.83 -10.11 9.51
N ALA A 80 -14.89 -10.92 8.45
CA ALA A 80 -16.14 -11.53 8.01
C ALA A 80 -16.68 -12.48 9.07
N LEU A 81 -15.81 -13.30 9.68
CA LEU A 81 -16.20 -14.19 10.77
C LEU A 81 -16.71 -13.42 11.99
N ASP A 82 -16.05 -12.33 12.35
CA ASP A 82 -16.49 -11.48 13.45
C ASP A 82 -17.84 -10.86 13.16
N ARG A 83 -18.06 -10.39 11.93
CA ARG A 83 -19.34 -9.83 11.52
C ARG A 83 -20.48 -10.86 11.62
N VAL A 84 -20.23 -12.07 11.16
CA VAL A 84 -21.21 -13.15 11.24
C VAL A 84 -21.52 -13.47 12.70
N ARG A 85 -20.49 -13.58 13.53
CA ARG A 85 -20.66 -13.86 14.95
C ARG A 85 -21.46 -12.77 15.65
N ASN A 86 -21.16 -11.50 15.37
CA ASN A 86 -21.84 -10.37 15.99
C ASN A 86 -23.20 -10.08 15.35
N GLY A 87 -23.32 -10.32 14.05
CA GLY A 87 -24.53 -10.05 13.28
C GLY A 87 -25.68 -10.95 13.65
N VAL A 88 -25.39 -12.20 14.00
CA VAL A 88 -26.40 -13.19 14.40
C VAL A 88 -27.12 -12.77 15.68
N GLN A 89 -26.48 -11.93 16.46
CA GLN A 89 -27.04 -11.47 17.74
C GLN A 89 -28.05 -10.34 17.60
N LYS A 90 -28.22 -9.83 16.40
CA LYS A 90 -29.24 -8.80 16.15
C LYS A 90 -30.62 -9.41 15.86
#